data_2cfbe6595fe1947944be72adccdc323c
#
_entry.id   2cfbe6595fe1947944be72adccdc323c
#
_cell.length_a   1.000
_cell.length_b   1.000
_cell.length_c   1.000
_cell.angle_alpha   90.00
_cell.angle_beta   90.00
_cell.angle_gamma   90.00
#
_symmetry.space_group_name_H-M   'P 1'
#
loop_
_entity.id
_entity.type
_entity.pdbx_description
1 polymer ?
#
loop_
_entity_poly.entity_id
_entity_poly.type
_entity_poly.pdbx_seq_one_letter_code
_entity_poly.pdbx_strand_id
1 'polypeptide(L)'
;MTAGADAAVANEATQPRGELSLRTVAMPADTNPAGDIFGGWIMSLMDLAAGVSAGTRASGRVATAAVSNLSFIRPVKVGDVVCVYTDILRTGRSSVTLGVEAWVLRRGQGDRTRVTAAEFVLVAVDEHGKPRPLPAAPD
;
A
#
# COMPACT_ATOMS: atom_id res chain seq x y z
N MET A 1 9.52 -20.88 -14.49
CA MET A 1 9.08 -20.23 -13.25
C MET A 1 9.49 -21.07 -12.05
N THR A 2 9.92 -20.46 -11.00
CA THR A 2 10.35 -21.21 -9.83
C THR A 2 9.14 -21.76 -9.06
N ALA A 3 9.32 -22.91 -8.40
CA ALA A 3 8.28 -23.49 -7.56
C ALA A 3 7.83 -22.52 -6.45
N GLY A 4 8.76 -21.72 -5.92
CA GLY A 4 8.43 -20.75 -4.87
C GLY A 4 7.51 -19.62 -5.36
N ALA A 5 7.74 -19.12 -6.59
CA ALA A 5 6.89 -18.09 -7.16
C ALA A 5 5.49 -18.63 -7.45
N ASP A 6 5.38 -19.84 -7.95
CA ASP A 6 4.11 -20.52 -8.19
C ASP A 6 3.35 -20.72 -6.89
N ALA A 7 4.05 -21.20 -5.85
CA ALA A 7 3.43 -21.43 -4.55
C ALA A 7 2.94 -20.12 -3.93
N ALA A 8 3.72 -19.03 -4.05
CA ALA A 8 3.31 -17.73 -3.53
C ALA A 8 2.03 -17.22 -4.20
N VAL A 9 1.92 -17.37 -5.53
CA VAL A 9 0.71 -16.96 -6.27
C VAL A 9 -0.46 -17.88 -5.91
N ALA A 10 -0.23 -19.19 -5.84
CA ALA A 10 -1.27 -20.16 -5.53
C ALA A 10 -1.83 -19.99 -4.11
N ASN A 11 -1.00 -19.56 -3.16
CA ASN A 11 -1.40 -19.37 -1.77
C ASN A 11 -1.82 -17.94 -1.46
N GLU A 12 -1.93 -17.11 -2.48
CA GLU A 12 -2.32 -15.73 -2.33
C GLU A 12 -3.74 -15.64 -1.77
N ALA A 13 -3.93 -14.74 -0.81
CA ALA A 13 -5.24 -14.50 -0.24
C ALA A 13 -6.20 -13.99 -1.31
N THR A 14 -7.45 -14.41 -1.22
CA THR A 14 -8.52 -13.95 -2.12
C THR A 14 -9.14 -12.64 -1.64
N GLN A 15 -8.83 -12.22 -0.43
CA GLN A 15 -9.36 -11.01 0.19
C GLN A 15 -8.22 -10.12 0.65
N PRO A 16 -8.35 -8.80 0.44
CA PRO A 16 -7.37 -7.84 0.97
C PRO A 16 -7.31 -7.88 2.48
N ARG A 17 -6.11 -7.58 3.02
CA ARG A 17 -5.90 -7.45 4.46
C ARG A 17 -6.05 -5.98 4.85
N GLY A 18 -6.79 -5.75 5.94
CA GLY A 18 -6.94 -4.41 6.49
C GLY A 18 -8.10 -3.65 5.86
N GLU A 19 -7.99 -2.34 5.90
CA GLU A 19 -9.06 -1.43 5.48
C GLU A 19 -8.74 -0.77 4.16
N LEU A 20 -9.79 -0.52 3.36
CA LEU A 20 -9.65 0.26 2.14
C LEU A 20 -9.33 1.71 2.51
N SER A 21 -8.15 2.17 2.10
CA SER A 21 -7.68 3.51 2.41
C SER A 21 -7.71 4.45 1.21
N LEU A 22 -7.72 3.89 0.00
CA LEU A 22 -7.64 4.68 -1.22
C LEU A 22 -8.18 3.88 -2.39
N ARG A 23 -8.93 4.54 -3.27
CA ARG A 23 -9.41 3.95 -4.51
C ARG A 23 -9.28 4.98 -5.62
N THR A 24 -8.73 4.57 -6.76
CA THR A 24 -8.62 5.43 -7.93
C THR A 24 -8.60 4.61 -9.20
N VAL A 25 -8.65 5.27 -10.34
CA VAL A 25 -8.61 4.62 -11.66
C VAL A 25 -7.28 4.94 -12.33
N ALA A 26 -6.65 3.91 -12.88
CA ALA A 26 -5.39 4.08 -13.63
C ALA A 26 -5.69 4.74 -14.98
N MET A 27 -5.02 5.84 -15.27
CA MET A 27 -5.28 6.68 -16.44
C MET A 27 -4.11 6.62 -17.42
N PRO A 28 -4.35 6.98 -18.70
CA PRO A 28 -3.27 6.97 -19.70
C PRO A 28 -2.04 7.78 -19.31
N ALA A 29 -2.23 8.87 -18.56
CA ALA A 29 -1.11 9.70 -18.10
C ALA A 29 -0.17 8.97 -17.13
N ASP A 30 -0.61 7.85 -16.57
CA ASP A 30 0.14 7.09 -15.55
C ASP A 30 0.95 5.94 -16.17
N THR A 31 1.06 5.90 -17.50
CA THR A 31 1.75 4.82 -18.20
C THR A 31 3.23 5.15 -18.41
N ASN A 32 4.02 4.08 -18.53
CA ASN A 32 5.40 4.15 -18.98
C ASN A 32 5.45 4.12 -20.52
N PRO A 33 6.64 4.27 -21.13
CA PRO A 33 6.76 4.22 -22.60
C PRO A 33 6.27 2.92 -23.23
N ALA A 34 6.22 1.82 -22.47
CA ALA A 34 5.72 0.54 -22.98
C ALA A 34 4.19 0.43 -22.91
N GLY A 35 3.50 1.43 -22.35
CA GLY A 35 2.05 1.43 -22.26
C GLY A 35 1.48 0.76 -21.02
N ASP A 36 2.32 0.34 -20.09
CA ASP A 36 1.90 -0.20 -18.80
C ASP A 36 1.90 0.89 -17.74
N ILE A 37 1.06 0.73 -16.71
CA ILE A 37 1.10 1.63 -15.55
C ILE A 37 2.43 1.42 -14.84
N PHE A 38 3.18 2.50 -14.60
CA PHE A 38 4.51 2.34 -14.03
C PHE A 38 4.45 2.14 -12.51
N GLY A 39 5.44 1.35 -12.02
CA GLY A 39 5.46 0.93 -10.62
C GLY A 39 5.54 2.07 -9.62
N GLY A 40 6.23 3.15 -9.96
CA GLY A 40 6.32 4.32 -9.09
C GLY A 40 4.97 4.98 -8.81
N TRP A 41 4.05 4.93 -9.77
CA TRP A 41 2.69 5.44 -9.55
C TRP A 41 1.96 4.60 -8.51
N ILE A 42 2.06 3.27 -8.62
CA ILE A 42 1.46 2.37 -7.62
C ILE A 42 2.08 2.63 -6.24
N MET A 43 3.40 2.75 -6.17
CA MET A 43 4.09 3.03 -4.91
C MET A 43 3.64 4.36 -4.29
N SER A 44 3.40 5.38 -5.11
CA SER A 44 2.93 6.67 -4.60
C SER A 44 1.54 6.57 -3.97
N LEU A 45 0.67 5.76 -4.56
CA LEU A 45 -0.66 5.49 -3.99
C LEU A 45 -0.55 4.73 -2.67
N MET A 46 0.35 3.76 -2.62
CA MET A 46 0.58 2.97 -1.41
C MET A 46 1.14 3.84 -0.29
N ASP A 47 2.06 4.74 -0.62
CA ASP A 47 2.62 5.68 0.34
C ASP A 47 1.56 6.65 0.86
N LEU A 48 0.73 7.17 -0.04
CA LEU A 48 -0.38 8.04 0.34
C LEU A 48 -1.35 7.33 1.29
N ALA A 49 -1.74 6.11 0.96
CA ALA A 49 -2.65 5.31 1.79
C ALA A 49 -2.04 5.02 3.16
N ALA A 50 -0.76 4.63 3.19
CA ALA A 50 -0.05 4.39 4.43
C ALA A 50 0.02 5.65 5.28
N GLY A 51 0.25 6.82 4.66
CA GLY A 51 0.28 8.10 5.34
C GLY A 51 -1.04 8.47 5.99
N VAL A 52 -2.15 8.22 5.30
CA VAL A 52 -3.49 8.47 5.85
C VAL A 52 -3.74 7.57 7.07
N SER A 53 -3.46 6.28 6.94
CA SER A 53 -3.69 5.32 8.01
C SER A 53 -2.78 5.59 9.22
N ALA A 54 -1.49 5.79 8.97
CA ALA A 54 -0.54 6.08 10.05
C ALA A 54 -0.81 7.43 10.69
N GLY A 55 -1.20 8.44 9.91
CA GLY A 55 -1.56 9.76 10.42
C GLY A 55 -2.75 9.71 11.37
N THR A 56 -3.75 8.89 11.05
CA THR A 56 -4.89 8.67 11.93
C THR A 56 -4.43 8.04 13.26
N ARG A 57 -3.59 7.00 13.19
CA ARG A 57 -3.06 6.36 14.39
C ARG A 57 -2.20 7.30 15.23
N ALA A 58 -1.41 8.13 14.56
CA ALA A 58 -0.50 9.06 15.22
C ALA A 58 -1.18 10.36 15.69
N SER A 59 -2.43 10.55 15.29
CA SER A 59 -3.18 11.79 15.54
C SER A 59 -2.41 13.03 15.07
N GLY A 60 -1.81 12.95 13.90
CA GLY A 60 -1.07 14.04 13.34
C GLY A 60 -0.08 13.62 12.28
N ARG A 61 0.94 14.45 12.12
CA ARG A 61 1.90 14.36 11.04
C ARG A 61 2.80 13.13 11.16
N VAL A 62 2.99 12.47 10.02
CA VAL A 62 3.88 11.32 9.90
C VAL A 62 4.79 11.51 8.69
N ALA A 63 5.90 10.80 8.68
CA ALA A 63 6.83 10.77 7.56
C ALA A 63 7.18 9.31 7.24
N THR A 64 7.27 8.99 5.96
CA THR A 64 7.66 7.65 5.53
C THR A 64 9.15 7.47 5.78
N ALA A 65 9.50 6.45 6.54
CA ALA A 65 10.89 6.16 6.91
C ALA A 65 11.49 5.01 6.11
N ALA A 66 10.70 3.99 5.78
CA ALA A 66 11.22 2.83 5.07
C ALA A 66 10.09 2.09 4.35
N VAL A 67 10.47 1.45 3.26
CA VAL A 67 9.60 0.51 2.53
C VAL A 67 10.40 -0.76 2.36
N SER A 68 9.81 -1.90 2.69
CA SER A 68 10.48 -3.20 2.56
C SER A 68 9.55 -4.23 1.95
N ASN A 69 10.14 -5.30 1.45
CA ASN A 69 9.41 -6.44 0.89
C ASN A 69 8.43 -6.04 -0.22
N LEU A 70 8.80 -5.02 -0.99
CA LEU A 70 7.96 -4.53 -2.09
C LEU A 70 8.03 -5.52 -3.24
N SER A 71 6.87 -6.03 -3.63
CA SER A 71 6.75 -6.97 -4.75
C SER A 71 5.67 -6.51 -5.71
N PHE A 72 6.04 -6.38 -6.98
CA PHE A 72 5.08 -6.16 -8.06
C PHE A 72 4.69 -7.53 -8.61
N ILE A 73 3.49 -7.98 -8.26
CA ILE A 73 3.04 -9.34 -8.52
C ILE A 73 2.42 -9.47 -9.90
N ARG A 74 1.65 -8.47 -10.31
CA ARG A 74 0.98 -8.42 -11.61
C ARG A 74 0.95 -7.00 -12.15
N PRO A 75 0.89 -6.83 -13.47
CA PRO A 75 0.79 -5.50 -14.07
C PRO A 75 -0.57 -4.86 -13.82
N VAL A 76 -0.58 -3.53 -13.77
CA VAL A 76 -1.80 -2.71 -13.72
C VAL A 76 -1.98 -2.09 -15.10
N LYS A 77 -3.19 -2.12 -15.61
CA LYS A 77 -3.53 -1.62 -16.94
C LYS A 77 -4.38 -0.35 -16.83
N VAL A 78 -4.34 0.46 -17.88
CA VAL A 78 -5.20 1.64 -17.99
C VAL A 78 -6.66 1.20 -17.84
N GLY A 79 -7.42 1.91 -17.02
CA GLY A 79 -8.82 1.59 -16.76
C GLY A 79 -9.04 0.69 -15.56
N ASP A 80 -7.99 0.07 -15.03
CA ASP A 80 -8.13 -0.72 -13.80
C ASP A 80 -8.52 0.19 -12.64
N VAL A 81 -9.43 -0.28 -11.80
CA VAL A 81 -9.73 0.38 -10.52
C VAL A 81 -8.74 -0.15 -9.51
N VAL A 82 -7.91 0.74 -8.99
CA VAL A 82 -6.86 0.39 -8.01
C VAL A 82 -7.38 0.69 -6.62
N CYS A 83 -7.38 -0.32 -5.77
CA CYS A 83 -7.82 -0.22 -4.38
C CYS A 83 -6.62 -0.52 -3.49
N VAL A 84 -6.28 0.39 -2.58
CA VAL A 84 -5.15 0.23 -1.69
C VAL A 84 -5.65 0.00 -0.27
N TYR A 85 -5.20 -1.08 0.33
CA TYR A 85 -5.59 -1.50 1.67
C TYR A 85 -4.40 -1.38 2.61
N THR A 86 -4.66 -0.97 3.83
CA THR A 86 -3.65 -0.81 4.87
C THR A 86 -4.04 -1.59 6.11
N ASP A 87 -3.04 -2.20 6.74
CA ASP A 87 -3.22 -2.99 7.95
C ASP A 87 -2.06 -2.67 8.90
N ILE A 88 -2.36 -2.10 10.07
CA ILE A 88 -1.31 -1.79 11.05
C ILE A 88 -0.83 -3.11 11.65
N LEU A 89 0.43 -3.45 11.39
CA LEU A 89 1.01 -4.71 11.86
C LEU A 89 1.57 -4.58 13.27
N ARG A 90 2.19 -3.44 13.56
CA ARG A 90 2.77 -3.16 14.88
C ARG A 90 3.13 -1.70 15.02
N THR A 91 3.32 -1.25 16.25
CA THR A 91 3.76 0.10 16.53
C THR A 91 4.98 0.06 17.46
N GLY A 92 5.89 1.01 17.27
CA GLY A 92 6.97 1.28 18.20
C GLY A 92 6.66 2.55 19.00
N ARG A 93 7.66 3.15 19.62
CA ARG A 93 7.47 4.39 20.39
C ARG A 93 6.94 5.52 19.51
N SER A 94 7.53 5.71 18.33
CA SER A 94 7.15 6.75 17.38
C SER A 94 6.79 6.20 16.02
N SER A 95 6.90 4.88 15.80
CA SER A 95 6.75 4.27 14.48
C SER A 95 5.46 3.47 14.33
N VAL A 96 4.96 3.42 13.12
CA VAL A 96 3.83 2.59 12.73
C VAL A 96 4.30 1.76 11.54
N THR A 97 4.20 0.44 11.66
CA THR A 97 4.50 -0.47 10.56
C THR A 97 3.20 -1.00 10.00
N LEU A 98 3.02 -0.84 8.70
CA LEU A 98 1.81 -1.24 8.00
C LEU A 98 2.11 -2.22 6.90
N GLY A 99 1.25 -3.23 6.76
CA GLY A 99 1.15 -3.96 5.51
C GLY A 99 0.29 -3.14 4.57
N VAL A 100 0.76 -2.98 3.34
CA VAL A 100 0.05 -2.20 2.33
C VAL A 100 -0.09 -3.08 1.09
N GLU A 101 -1.31 -3.21 0.60
CA GLU A 101 -1.60 -4.02 -0.58
C GLU A 101 -2.37 -3.19 -1.59
N ALA A 102 -1.96 -3.29 -2.85
CA ALA A 102 -2.71 -2.74 -3.97
C ALA A 102 -3.40 -3.88 -4.70
N TRP A 103 -4.70 -3.72 -4.92
CA TRP A 103 -5.56 -4.67 -5.62
C TRP A 103 -6.22 -3.95 -6.77
N VAL A 104 -6.51 -4.67 -7.83
CA VAL A 104 -7.22 -4.11 -8.98
C VAL A 104 -8.53 -4.84 -9.22
N LEU A 105 -9.52 -4.06 -9.63
CA LEU A 105 -10.76 -4.56 -10.18
C LEU A 105 -10.78 -4.15 -11.64
N ARG A 106 -10.70 -5.13 -12.54
CA ARG A 106 -10.65 -4.88 -13.97
C ARG A 106 -12.06 -4.87 -14.54
N ARG A 107 -12.31 -3.92 -15.42
CA ARG A 107 -13.64 -3.79 -16.03
C ARG A 107 -14.06 -5.11 -16.65
N GLY A 108 -15.29 -5.55 -16.39
CA GLY A 108 -15.85 -6.79 -16.90
C GLY A 108 -15.43 -8.04 -16.14
N GLN A 109 -14.60 -7.90 -15.10
CA GLN A 109 -14.21 -8.99 -14.22
C GLN A 109 -14.78 -8.74 -12.83
N GLY A 110 -15.35 -9.77 -12.21
CA GLY A 110 -15.97 -9.62 -10.90
C GLY A 110 -14.98 -9.68 -9.73
N ASP A 111 -13.82 -10.27 -9.94
CA ASP A 111 -12.89 -10.55 -8.85
C ASP A 111 -11.77 -9.53 -8.79
N ARG A 112 -11.37 -9.20 -7.57
CA ARG A 112 -10.19 -8.38 -7.31
C ARG A 112 -8.94 -9.25 -7.36
N THR A 113 -7.84 -8.65 -7.81
CA THR A 113 -6.56 -9.31 -7.92
C THR A 113 -5.49 -8.47 -7.25
N ARG A 114 -4.70 -9.08 -6.39
CA ARG A 114 -3.58 -8.39 -5.76
C ARG A 114 -2.46 -8.18 -6.78
N VAL A 115 -2.00 -6.93 -6.91
CA VAL A 115 -0.98 -6.57 -7.89
C VAL A 115 0.34 -6.17 -7.24
N THR A 116 0.29 -5.63 -6.03
CA THR A 116 1.50 -5.17 -5.31
C THR A 116 1.29 -5.32 -3.83
N ALA A 117 2.35 -5.66 -3.11
CA ALA A 117 2.33 -5.74 -1.66
C ALA A 117 3.68 -5.24 -1.11
N ALA A 118 3.64 -4.65 0.08
CA ALA A 118 4.84 -4.13 0.74
C ALA A 118 4.58 -3.91 2.23
N GLU A 119 5.66 -3.65 2.98
CA GLU A 119 5.57 -3.11 4.33
C GLU A 119 6.11 -1.70 4.33
N PHE A 120 5.38 -0.80 4.96
CA PHE A 120 5.77 0.61 5.11
C PHE A 120 5.98 0.91 6.58
N VAL A 121 7.04 1.63 6.90
CA VAL A 121 7.28 2.16 8.24
C VAL A 121 7.17 3.66 8.17
N LEU A 122 6.24 4.22 8.94
CA LEU A 122 6.08 5.66 9.05
C LEU A 122 6.36 6.07 10.49
N VAL A 123 6.87 7.28 10.67
CA VAL A 123 7.26 7.80 11.97
C VAL A 123 6.45 9.05 12.25
N ALA A 124 5.85 9.11 13.46
CA ALA A 124 5.18 10.32 13.92
C ALA A 124 6.23 11.41 14.14
N VAL A 125 5.97 12.59 13.59
CA VAL A 125 6.90 13.71 13.67
C VAL A 125 6.21 14.95 14.23
N ASP A 126 7.01 15.82 14.84
CA ASP A 126 6.54 17.11 15.34
C ASP A 126 6.58 18.16 14.23
N GLU A 127 6.29 19.42 14.60
CA GLU A 127 6.27 20.53 13.65
C GLU A 127 7.63 20.81 13.00
N HIS A 128 8.72 20.32 13.62
CA HIS A 128 10.06 20.46 13.08
C HIS A 128 10.53 19.20 12.34
N GLY A 129 9.66 18.22 12.18
CA GLY A 129 10.00 16.98 11.49
C GLY A 129 10.75 15.97 12.34
N LYS A 130 10.82 16.17 13.65
CA LYS A 130 11.51 15.26 14.56
C LYS A 130 10.56 14.21 15.11
N PRO A 131 11.04 12.99 15.36
CA PRO A 131 10.19 11.94 15.91
C PRO A 131 9.54 12.35 17.24
N ARG A 132 8.28 11.98 17.39
CA ARG A 132 7.54 12.17 18.63
C ARG A 132 6.82 10.86 18.99
N PRO A 133 6.53 10.67 20.29
CA PRO A 133 5.80 9.46 20.69
C PRO A 133 4.41 9.39 20.07
N LEU A 134 3.98 8.18 19.76
CA LEU A 134 2.60 7.94 19.38
C LEU A 134 1.68 8.14 20.59
N PRO A 135 0.45 8.63 20.38
CA PRO A 135 -0.55 8.61 21.45
C PRO A 135 -0.92 7.17 21.80
N ALA A 136 -1.50 6.98 22.97
CA ALA A 136 -2.01 5.68 23.36
C ALA A 136 -3.04 5.20 22.35
N ALA A 137 -3.07 3.87 22.12
CA ALA A 137 -4.06 3.30 21.21
C ALA A 137 -5.46 3.56 21.75
N PRO A 138 -6.46 3.83 20.88
CA PRO A 138 -7.84 3.94 21.33
C PRO A 138 -8.33 2.58 21.86
N ASP A 139 -9.21 2.63 22.83
CA ASP A 139 -9.82 1.44 23.41
C ASP A 139 -10.77 0.74 22.44
#